data_d03ddcfaa2c0fbd0691317e3b8c085c0
#
_entry.id   d03ddcfaa2c0fbd0691317e3b8c085c0
#
_cell.length_a   1.000
_cell.length_b   1.000
_cell.length_c   1.000
_cell.angle_alpha   90.00
_cell.angle_beta   90.00
_cell.angle_gamma   90.00
#
_symmetry.space_group_name_H-M   'P 1'
#
loop_
_entity.id
_entity.type
_entity.pdbx_description
1 polymer ?
#
loop_
_entity_poly.entity_id
_entity_poly.type
_entity_poly.pdbx_seq_one_letter_code
_entity_poly.pdbx_strand_id
1 'polypeptide(L)'
;MYEEYYKTHGADRNDPLTNSGVTFQVFALERANIRALQSLQLDRDQAKVLDVGCGTGSSLLQFIKLGFVPQNLTGIDSSAERIERAQARFPNVAFRCESAESMSFPDSTFDVTFESTLFMMLTDEAVAGRIAREMLRVTRSGGYLMIADWRYAEPRSRDHRAVTRKRIASLFDVGGATTVVARERGALVPPLGRFLSRRAPSFYFVVQGILPFAVGQVTTVLKKL
;
A
#
# COMPACT_ATOMS: atom_id res chain seq x y z
N MET A 1 15.53 10.34 -0.81
CA MET A 1 15.18 9.40 0.30
C MET A 1 14.95 7.98 -0.20
N TYR A 2 13.94 7.69 -1.04
CA TYR A 2 13.66 6.33 -1.53
C TYR A 2 14.76 5.77 -2.45
N GLU A 3 15.32 6.58 -3.36
CA GLU A 3 16.45 6.20 -4.20
C GLU A 3 17.74 5.95 -3.39
N GLU A 4 17.96 6.72 -2.35
CA GLU A 4 19.09 6.57 -1.46
C GLU A 4 18.99 5.28 -0.62
N TYR A 5 17.76 4.90 -0.22
CA TYR A 5 17.49 3.62 0.42
C TYR A 5 17.88 2.43 -0.48
N TYR A 6 17.52 2.45 -1.76
CA TYR A 6 17.89 1.38 -2.69
C TYR A 6 19.36 1.41 -3.10
N LYS A 7 19.99 2.59 -3.16
CA LYS A 7 21.45 2.70 -3.37
C LYS A 7 22.24 2.07 -2.22
N THR A 8 21.74 2.21 -0.98
CA THR A 8 22.43 1.67 0.22
C THR A 8 22.10 0.20 0.49
N HIS A 9 20.92 -0.30 0.11
CA HIS A 9 20.45 -1.64 0.46
C HIS A 9 20.38 -2.62 -0.71
N GLY A 10 20.70 -2.18 -1.93
CA GLY A 10 20.61 -2.96 -3.18
C GLY A 10 19.17 -3.09 -3.69
N ALA A 11 19.00 -2.90 -5.02
CA ALA A 11 17.71 -3.04 -5.69
C ALA A 11 17.11 -4.46 -5.53
N ASP A 12 17.98 -5.47 -5.42
CA ASP A 12 17.60 -6.90 -5.36
C ASP A 12 17.11 -7.34 -3.98
N ARG A 13 17.21 -6.50 -2.96
CA ARG A 13 16.82 -6.88 -1.57
C ARG A 13 15.38 -7.37 -1.47
N ASN A 14 14.49 -6.78 -2.26
CA ASN A 14 13.05 -7.05 -2.24
C ASN A 14 12.56 -7.72 -3.54
N ASP A 15 13.44 -8.12 -4.43
CA ASP A 15 13.10 -8.84 -5.65
C ASP A 15 12.99 -10.35 -5.35
N PRO A 16 11.79 -10.97 -5.51
CA PRO A 16 11.60 -12.39 -5.25
C PRO A 16 12.36 -13.31 -6.24
N LEU A 17 12.77 -12.80 -7.40
CA LEU A 17 13.54 -13.59 -8.38
C LEU A 17 15.01 -13.78 -7.92
N THR A 18 15.57 -12.77 -7.27
CA THR A 18 16.95 -12.79 -6.78
C THR A 18 17.05 -13.14 -5.30
N ASN A 19 15.98 -12.88 -4.52
CA ASN A 19 15.91 -13.13 -3.09
C ASN A 19 14.70 -13.99 -2.70
N SER A 20 14.86 -15.32 -2.70
CA SER A 20 13.81 -16.25 -2.29
C SER A 20 13.25 -15.99 -0.88
N GLY A 21 13.99 -15.28 -0.03
CA GLY A 21 13.54 -14.91 1.31
C GLY A 21 12.35 -13.93 1.33
N VAL A 22 12.07 -13.24 0.23
CA VAL A 22 10.94 -12.30 0.14
C VAL A 22 9.74 -12.84 -0.63
N THR A 23 9.83 -14.03 -1.22
CA THR A 23 8.77 -14.63 -2.03
C THR A 23 7.43 -14.67 -1.29
N PHE A 24 7.42 -15.21 -0.08
CA PHE A 24 6.20 -15.30 0.72
C PHE A 24 5.76 -13.97 1.33
N GLN A 25 6.66 -13.01 1.46
CA GLN A 25 6.30 -11.63 1.80
C GLN A 25 5.43 -11.01 0.71
N VAL A 26 5.81 -11.17 -0.56
CA VAL A 26 5.02 -10.71 -1.71
C VAL A 26 3.66 -11.41 -1.75
N PHE A 27 3.62 -12.74 -1.67
CA PHE A 27 2.37 -13.50 -1.67
C PHE A 27 1.46 -13.15 -0.49
N ALA A 28 2.02 -12.91 0.69
CA ALA A 28 1.24 -12.54 1.87
C ALA A 28 0.61 -11.15 1.73
N LEU A 29 1.31 -10.19 1.12
CA LEU A 29 0.76 -8.88 0.83
C LEU A 29 -0.35 -8.95 -0.23
N GLU A 30 -0.09 -9.64 -1.36
CA GLU A 30 -1.11 -9.83 -2.40
C GLU A 30 -2.37 -10.49 -1.83
N ARG A 31 -2.22 -11.54 -1.03
CA ARG A 31 -3.34 -12.21 -0.35
C ARG A 31 -4.10 -11.26 0.58
N ALA A 32 -3.39 -10.42 1.35
CA ALA A 32 -4.03 -9.45 2.25
C ALA A 32 -4.85 -8.42 1.46
N ASN A 33 -4.30 -7.90 0.36
CA ASN A 33 -5.00 -6.96 -0.51
C ASN A 33 -6.23 -7.59 -1.17
N ILE A 34 -6.12 -8.85 -1.65
CA ILE A 34 -7.26 -9.59 -2.21
C ILE A 34 -8.38 -9.73 -1.17
N ARG A 35 -8.06 -10.14 0.06
CA ARG A 35 -9.06 -10.27 1.14
C ARG A 35 -9.67 -8.93 1.52
N ALA A 36 -8.85 -7.88 1.56
CA ALA A 36 -9.33 -6.53 1.77
C ALA A 36 -10.35 -6.12 0.68
N LEU A 37 -10.01 -6.34 -0.59
CA LEU A 37 -10.91 -6.05 -1.72
C LEU A 37 -12.18 -6.89 -1.71
N GLN A 38 -12.12 -8.17 -1.27
CA GLN A 38 -13.30 -9.04 -1.12
C GLN A 38 -14.31 -8.52 -0.10
N SER A 39 -13.86 -7.71 0.88
CA SER A 39 -14.74 -7.09 1.87
C SER A 39 -15.46 -5.82 1.37
N LEU A 40 -15.14 -5.36 0.14
CA LEU A 40 -15.67 -4.13 -0.42
C LEU A 40 -16.82 -4.42 -1.40
N GLN A 41 -17.79 -3.53 -1.42
CA GLN A 41 -18.86 -3.55 -2.39
C GLN A 41 -18.47 -2.65 -3.57
N LEU A 42 -17.74 -3.21 -4.54
CA LEU A 42 -17.24 -2.51 -5.70
C LEU A 42 -17.67 -3.21 -7.01
N ASP A 43 -18.12 -2.42 -7.96
CA ASP A 43 -18.22 -2.83 -9.34
C ASP A 43 -16.83 -2.62 -10.00
N ARG A 44 -16.12 -3.69 -10.31
CA ARG A 44 -14.76 -3.65 -10.86
C ARG A 44 -14.68 -3.00 -12.24
N ASP A 45 -15.78 -3.04 -12.99
CA ASP A 45 -15.85 -2.44 -14.33
C ASP A 45 -15.99 -0.92 -14.27
N GLN A 46 -16.53 -0.38 -13.17
CA GLN A 46 -16.79 1.05 -13.01
C GLN A 46 -15.90 1.71 -11.96
N ALA A 47 -15.37 0.94 -10.99
CA ALA A 47 -14.64 1.49 -9.86
C ALA A 47 -13.37 2.24 -10.27
N LYS A 48 -13.28 3.50 -9.89
CA LYS A 48 -12.10 4.35 -10.06
C LYS A 48 -11.16 4.18 -8.87
N VAL A 49 -9.91 3.80 -9.16
CA VAL A 49 -8.88 3.55 -8.14
C VAL A 49 -7.73 4.52 -8.31
N LEU A 50 -7.29 5.13 -7.21
CA LEU A 50 -6.07 5.94 -7.15
C LEU A 50 -5.03 5.22 -6.30
N ASP A 51 -3.84 4.97 -6.86
CA ASP A 51 -2.65 4.49 -6.15
C ASP A 51 -1.75 5.70 -5.82
N VAL A 52 -1.62 6.01 -4.53
CA VAL A 52 -0.88 7.16 -4.02
C VAL A 52 0.54 6.75 -3.65
N GLY A 53 1.55 7.34 -4.29
CA GLY A 53 2.93 6.88 -4.21
C GLY A 53 3.13 5.59 -5.00
N CYS A 54 2.55 5.50 -6.20
CA CYS A 54 2.47 4.28 -7.01
C CYS A 54 3.83 3.73 -7.49
N GLY A 55 4.90 4.52 -7.38
CA GLY A 55 6.21 4.15 -7.91
C GLY A 55 6.15 3.79 -9.38
N THR A 56 6.58 2.58 -9.72
CA THR A 56 6.55 2.05 -11.10
C THR A 56 5.25 1.32 -11.46
N GLY A 57 4.17 1.53 -10.71
CA GLY A 57 2.84 1.01 -10.99
C GLY A 57 2.61 -0.47 -10.61
N SER A 58 3.51 -1.08 -9.85
CA SER A 58 3.42 -2.52 -9.54
C SER A 58 2.18 -2.90 -8.74
N SER A 59 1.69 -2.03 -7.87
CA SER A 59 0.46 -2.25 -7.08
C SER A 59 -0.77 -2.29 -7.98
N LEU A 60 -0.83 -1.41 -8.99
CA LEU A 60 -1.96 -1.36 -9.94
C LEU A 60 -2.06 -2.62 -10.81
N LEU A 61 -0.93 -3.31 -11.05
CA LEU A 61 -0.96 -4.62 -11.70
C LEU A 61 -1.84 -5.63 -10.96
N GLN A 62 -1.87 -5.59 -9.64
CA GLN A 62 -2.75 -6.46 -8.85
C GLN A 62 -4.23 -6.17 -9.12
N PHE A 63 -4.62 -4.89 -9.20
CA PHE A 63 -6.00 -4.52 -9.55
C PHE A 63 -6.37 -5.02 -10.95
N ILE A 64 -5.47 -4.86 -11.95
CA ILE A 64 -5.68 -5.38 -13.31
C ILE A 64 -5.88 -6.91 -13.30
N LYS A 65 -5.03 -7.66 -12.60
CA LYS A 65 -5.16 -9.13 -12.44
C LYS A 65 -6.48 -9.55 -11.81
N LEU A 66 -7.07 -8.70 -10.96
CA LEU A 66 -8.35 -8.92 -10.30
C LEU A 66 -9.55 -8.47 -11.13
N GLY A 67 -9.33 -8.01 -12.36
CA GLY A 67 -10.38 -7.65 -13.32
C GLY A 67 -10.87 -6.21 -13.24
N PHE A 68 -10.13 -5.31 -12.57
CA PHE A 68 -10.42 -3.88 -12.68
C PHE A 68 -10.02 -3.36 -14.06
N VAL A 69 -10.83 -2.46 -14.60
CA VAL A 69 -10.60 -1.85 -15.93
C VAL A 69 -9.40 -0.90 -15.85
N PRO A 70 -8.32 -1.11 -16.65
CA PRO A 70 -7.11 -0.31 -16.56
C PRO A 70 -7.34 1.21 -16.73
N GLN A 71 -8.31 1.61 -17.57
CA GLN A 71 -8.67 3.01 -17.83
C GLN A 71 -9.26 3.71 -16.59
N ASN A 72 -9.76 2.94 -15.62
CA ASN A 72 -10.28 3.45 -14.35
C ASN A 72 -9.21 3.49 -13.24
N LEU A 73 -7.98 3.07 -13.55
CA LEU A 73 -6.87 3.09 -12.62
C LEU A 73 -5.99 4.31 -12.84
N THR A 74 -5.62 4.95 -11.75
CA THR A 74 -4.72 6.11 -11.76
C THR A 74 -3.61 5.90 -10.73
N GLY A 75 -2.38 6.25 -11.09
CA GLY A 75 -1.25 6.27 -10.16
C GLY A 75 -0.61 7.65 -10.09
N ILE A 76 -0.22 8.07 -8.89
CA ILE A 76 0.59 9.28 -8.69
C ILE A 76 1.87 8.98 -7.92
N ASP A 77 2.96 9.61 -8.32
CA ASP A 77 4.24 9.58 -7.61
C ASP A 77 4.97 10.91 -7.86
N SER A 78 5.78 11.36 -6.93
CA SER A 78 6.57 12.59 -7.06
C SER A 78 7.82 12.43 -7.93
N SER A 79 8.21 11.20 -8.28
CA SER A 79 9.37 10.89 -9.11
C SER A 79 8.99 10.76 -10.59
N ALA A 80 9.45 11.71 -11.41
CA ALA A 80 9.23 11.69 -12.87
C ALA A 80 9.77 10.40 -13.49
N GLU A 81 10.97 9.97 -13.09
CA GLU A 81 11.59 8.74 -13.61
C GLU A 81 10.74 7.49 -13.37
N ARG A 82 10.10 7.39 -12.18
CA ARG A 82 9.22 6.26 -11.86
C ARG A 82 7.94 6.31 -12.67
N ILE A 83 7.37 7.50 -12.84
CA ILE A 83 6.17 7.70 -13.64
C ILE A 83 6.43 7.34 -15.12
N GLU A 84 7.56 7.74 -15.68
CA GLU A 84 7.95 7.35 -17.06
C GLU A 84 8.02 5.82 -17.20
N ARG A 85 8.64 5.13 -16.22
CA ARG A 85 8.70 3.66 -16.20
C ARG A 85 7.32 3.02 -16.05
N ALA A 86 6.45 3.61 -15.23
CA ALA A 86 5.08 3.12 -15.04
C ALA A 86 4.27 3.27 -16.32
N GLN A 87 4.33 4.41 -17.01
CA GLN A 87 3.66 4.68 -18.27
C GLN A 87 4.13 3.72 -19.38
N ALA A 88 5.44 3.50 -19.49
CA ALA A 88 6.00 2.55 -20.45
C ALA A 88 5.52 1.10 -20.19
N ARG A 89 5.36 0.72 -18.91
CA ARG A 89 4.96 -0.62 -18.52
C ARG A 89 3.46 -0.88 -18.60
N PHE A 90 2.65 0.15 -18.34
CA PHE A 90 1.18 0.06 -18.28
C PHE A 90 0.52 1.19 -19.09
N PRO A 91 0.58 1.15 -20.44
CA PRO A 91 0.15 2.27 -21.28
C PRO A 91 -1.37 2.56 -21.21
N ASN A 92 -2.16 1.63 -20.68
CA ASN A 92 -3.62 1.79 -20.52
C ASN A 92 -4.03 2.31 -19.13
N VAL A 93 -3.07 2.62 -18.26
CA VAL A 93 -3.29 3.19 -16.93
C VAL A 93 -2.87 4.65 -16.93
N ALA A 94 -3.62 5.52 -16.26
CA ALA A 94 -3.25 6.93 -16.12
C ALA A 94 -2.18 7.10 -15.02
N PHE A 95 -1.05 7.73 -15.36
CA PHE A 95 -0.01 8.09 -14.39
C PHE A 95 0.30 9.57 -14.43
N ARG A 96 0.49 10.18 -13.25
CA ARG A 96 0.83 11.60 -13.11
C ARG A 96 2.00 11.79 -12.15
N CYS A 97 2.97 12.61 -12.57
CA CYS A 97 4.03 13.08 -11.68
C CYS A 97 3.50 14.27 -10.89
N GLU A 98 3.04 14.01 -9.66
CA GLU A 98 2.53 15.07 -8.78
C GLU A 98 2.73 14.73 -7.30
N SER A 99 2.67 15.76 -6.46
CA SER A 99 2.76 15.58 -5.00
C SER A 99 1.45 15.09 -4.41
N ALA A 100 1.52 14.04 -3.58
CA ALA A 100 0.39 13.55 -2.81
C ALA A 100 -0.10 14.54 -1.72
N GLU A 101 0.69 15.59 -1.41
CA GLU A 101 0.31 16.63 -0.44
C GLU A 101 -0.72 17.64 -0.99
N SER A 102 -0.86 17.70 -2.33
CA SER A 102 -1.79 18.60 -3.02
C SER A 102 -2.12 17.98 -4.39
N MET A 103 -3.14 17.14 -4.43
CA MET A 103 -3.52 16.39 -5.62
C MET A 103 -4.40 17.25 -6.54
N SER A 104 -4.16 17.15 -7.87
CA SER A 104 -4.90 17.91 -8.88
C SER A 104 -6.32 17.37 -9.17
N PHE A 105 -6.75 16.31 -8.48
CA PHE A 105 -8.06 15.73 -8.68
C PHE A 105 -9.17 16.49 -7.94
N PRO A 106 -10.38 16.56 -8.49
CA PRO A 106 -11.56 17.07 -7.79
C PRO A 106 -11.87 16.22 -6.54
N ASP A 107 -12.64 16.82 -5.61
CA ASP A 107 -13.19 16.11 -4.46
C ASP A 107 -14.04 14.90 -4.91
N SER A 108 -14.04 13.86 -4.14
CA SER A 108 -14.92 12.69 -4.33
C SER A 108 -14.81 12.02 -5.71
N THR A 109 -13.59 11.99 -6.28
CA THR A 109 -13.33 11.44 -7.63
C THR A 109 -13.22 9.92 -7.64
N PHE A 110 -12.66 9.31 -6.58
CA PHE A 110 -12.29 7.89 -6.57
C PHE A 110 -13.17 7.07 -5.63
N ASP A 111 -13.47 5.83 -6.06
CA ASP A 111 -14.13 4.82 -5.24
C ASP A 111 -13.18 4.23 -4.21
N VAL A 112 -11.91 4.08 -4.59
CA VAL A 112 -10.83 3.56 -3.74
C VAL A 112 -9.60 4.45 -3.90
N THR A 113 -9.05 4.90 -2.79
CA THR A 113 -7.66 5.38 -2.71
C THR A 113 -6.81 4.33 -2.01
N PHE A 114 -5.72 3.96 -2.63
CA PHE A 114 -4.80 2.92 -2.15
C PHE A 114 -3.42 3.51 -1.93
N GLU A 115 -2.71 3.03 -0.92
CA GLU A 115 -1.27 3.22 -0.78
C GLU A 115 -0.60 1.92 -0.32
N SER A 116 0.66 1.75 -0.70
CA SER A 116 1.47 0.63 -0.24
C SER A 116 2.86 1.12 0.17
N THR A 117 3.16 1.03 1.47
CA THR A 117 4.44 1.43 2.07
C THR A 117 4.81 2.92 1.91
N LEU A 118 3.83 3.79 1.69
CA LEU A 118 4.04 5.22 1.62
C LEU A 118 4.16 5.83 3.03
N PHE A 119 3.18 5.59 3.91
CA PHE A 119 3.15 6.24 5.23
C PHE A 119 4.31 5.82 6.14
N MET A 120 4.86 4.61 5.97
CA MET A 120 6.05 4.23 6.73
C MET A 120 7.28 5.08 6.37
N MET A 121 7.36 5.60 5.15
CA MET A 121 8.46 6.45 4.67
C MET A 121 8.31 7.91 5.09
N LEU A 122 7.13 8.30 5.58
CA LEU A 122 6.82 9.67 6.02
C LEU A 122 7.14 9.82 7.51
N THR A 123 8.30 10.39 7.81
CA THR A 123 8.74 10.67 9.19
C THR A 123 8.17 11.98 9.73
N ASP A 124 7.85 12.94 8.86
CA ASP A 124 7.17 14.20 9.20
C ASP A 124 5.64 13.97 9.24
N GLU A 125 5.07 14.10 10.44
CA GLU A 125 3.62 13.91 10.64
C GLU A 125 2.78 15.02 10.01
N ALA A 126 3.33 16.21 9.79
CA ALA A 126 2.61 17.28 9.10
C ALA A 126 2.43 16.92 7.61
N VAL A 127 3.47 16.38 6.97
CA VAL A 127 3.41 15.85 5.60
C VAL A 127 2.42 14.68 5.52
N ALA A 128 2.55 13.69 6.42
CA ALA A 128 1.64 12.55 6.48
C ALA A 128 0.17 12.99 6.64
N GLY A 129 -0.06 14.01 7.49
CA GLY A 129 -1.40 14.56 7.70
C GLY A 129 -1.96 15.29 6.48
N ARG A 130 -1.12 15.98 5.68
CA ARG A 130 -1.58 16.61 4.41
C ARG A 130 -1.97 15.55 3.40
N ILE A 131 -1.14 14.52 3.22
CA ILE A 131 -1.42 13.41 2.29
C ILE A 131 -2.70 12.66 2.71
N ALA A 132 -2.87 12.36 4.00
CA ALA A 132 -4.08 11.68 4.48
C ALA A 132 -5.35 12.52 4.21
N ARG A 133 -5.29 13.84 4.42
CA ARG A 133 -6.42 14.74 4.09
C ARG A 133 -6.73 14.76 2.59
N GLU A 134 -5.71 14.79 1.74
CA GLU A 134 -5.90 14.71 0.29
C GLU A 134 -6.51 13.37 -0.14
N MET A 135 -6.02 12.25 0.40
CA MET A 135 -6.64 10.94 0.16
C MET A 135 -8.11 10.92 0.59
N LEU A 136 -8.42 11.49 1.75
CA LEU A 136 -9.81 11.64 2.21
C LEU A 136 -10.63 12.54 1.26
N ARG A 137 -10.08 13.67 0.83
CA ARG A 137 -10.76 14.62 -0.06
C ARG A 137 -11.15 13.99 -1.39
N VAL A 138 -10.19 13.31 -2.04
CA VAL A 138 -10.41 12.74 -3.37
C VAL A 138 -11.19 11.43 -3.36
N THR A 139 -11.31 10.75 -2.20
CA THR A 139 -12.18 9.59 -2.04
C THR A 139 -13.63 10.06 -1.89
N ARG A 140 -14.58 9.45 -2.62
CA ARG A 140 -16.00 9.79 -2.48
C ARG A 140 -16.58 9.35 -1.13
N SER A 141 -17.68 9.97 -0.71
CA SER A 141 -18.46 9.47 0.44
C SER A 141 -18.94 8.03 0.14
N GLY A 142 -18.85 7.16 1.13
CA GLY A 142 -19.07 5.72 1.00
C GLY A 142 -17.96 4.96 0.26
N GLY A 143 -16.93 5.64 -0.26
CA GLY A 143 -15.73 5.04 -0.85
C GLY A 143 -14.75 4.52 0.19
N TYR A 144 -13.64 3.97 -0.25
CA TYR A 144 -12.70 3.24 0.60
C TYR A 144 -11.28 3.79 0.51
N LEU A 145 -10.57 3.76 1.65
CA LEU A 145 -9.13 4.00 1.71
C LEU A 145 -8.45 2.70 2.14
N MET A 146 -7.51 2.20 1.34
CA MET A 146 -6.75 0.99 1.62
C MET A 146 -5.31 1.36 1.96
N ILE A 147 -4.90 1.04 3.18
CA ILE A 147 -3.58 1.36 3.75
C ILE A 147 -2.82 0.05 3.94
N ALA A 148 -1.86 -0.26 3.05
CA ALA A 148 -1.09 -1.50 3.06
C ALA A 148 0.34 -1.24 3.56
N ASP A 149 0.53 -1.19 4.87
CA ASP A 149 1.78 -0.68 5.43
C ASP A 149 2.30 -1.49 6.64
N TRP A 150 3.52 -1.17 7.08
CA TRP A 150 4.20 -1.83 8.18
C TRP A 150 3.83 -1.22 9.53
N ARG A 151 3.28 -2.04 10.42
CA ARG A 151 2.91 -1.62 11.78
C ARG A 151 4.08 -1.50 12.77
N TYR A 152 5.26 -1.95 12.36
CA TYR A 152 6.50 -1.82 13.10
C TYR A 152 7.52 -1.04 12.28
N ALA A 153 8.23 -0.11 12.92
CA ALA A 153 9.40 0.51 12.31
C ALA A 153 10.58 -0.45 12.31
N GLU A 154 11.48 -0.31 11.37
CA GLU A 154 12.77 -1.02 11.41
C GLU A 154 13.61 -0.45 12.56
N PRO A 155 14.03 -1.27 13.57
CA PRO A 155 14.66 -0.75 14.79
C PRO A 155 15.95 0.03 14.57
N ARG A 156 16.61 -0.18 13.43
CA ARG A 156 17.88 0.46 13.08
C ARG A 156 17.75 1.59 12.06
N SER A 157 16.55 1.81 11.53
CA SER A 157 16.30 2.88 10.57
C SER A 157 15.62 4.06 11.24
N ARG A 158 16.15 5.27 10.98
CA ARG A 158 15.51 6.53 11.37
C ARG A 158 14.57 7.06 10.28
N ASP A 159 14.61 6.42 9.11
CA ASP A 159 13.88 6.83 7.90
C ASP A 159 12.51 6.15 7.79
N HIS A 160 12.18 5.26 8.75
CA HIS A 160 10.93 4.53 8.76
C HIS A 160 10.13 4.79 10.03
N ARG A 161 8.84 5.02 9.88
CA ARG A 161 7.92 5.21 10.98
C ARG A 161 6.81 4.16 10.96
N ALA A 162 6.55 3.54 12.10
CA ALA A 162 5.51 2.52 12.24
C ALA A 162 4.12 3.08 11.88
N VAL A 163 3.38 2.36 11.05
CA VAL A 163 1.98 2.69 10.70
C VAL A 163 1.06 1.90 11.61
N THR A 164 1.01 2.33 12.87
CA THR A 164 0.20 1.70 13.92
C THR A 164 -1.29 2.01 13.75
N ARG A 165 -2.14 1.23 14.42
CA ARG A 165 -3.59 1.51 14.48
C ARG A 165 -3.89 2.92 14.97
N LYS A 166 -3.14 3.38 16.00
CA LYS A 166 -3.29 4.72 16.56
C LYS A 166 -2.92 5.80 15.54
N ARG A 167 -1.84 5.59 14.77
CA ARG A 167 -1.42 6.52 13.71
C ARG A 167 -2.45 6.59 12.59
N ILE A 168 -2.95 5.45 12.11
CA ILE A 168 -4.04 5.41 11.12
C ILE A 168 -5.29 6.14 11.65
N ALA A 169 -5.69 5.89 12.89
CA ALA A 169 -6.85 6.54 13.48
C ALA A 169 -6.71 8.06 13.56
N SER A 170 -5.51 8.55 13.88
CA SER A 170 -5.22 9.98 13.92
C SER A 170 -5.18 10.63 12.52
N LEU A 171 -4.54 9.96 11.54
CA LEU A 171 -4.37 10.50 10.19
C LEU A 171 -5.69 10.56 9.41
N PHE A 172 -6.55 9.55 9.57
CA PHE A 172 -7.76 9.36 8.79
C PHE A 172 -9.05 9.57 9.59
N ASP A 173 -8.95 10.18 10.77
CA ASP A 173 -10.09 10.51 11.65
C ASP A 173 -11.07 9.32 11.79
N VAL A 174 -10.53 8.18 12.27
CA VAL A 174 -11.35 6.97 12.50
C VAL A 174 -12.29 7.18 13.67
N GLY A 175 -13.58 7.07 13.42
CA GLY A 175 -14.66 7.36 14.36
C GLY A 175 -15.36 8.70 14.10
N GLY A 176 -14.73 9.62 13.33
CA GLY A 176 -15.34 10.85 12.81
C GLY A 176 -15.59 10.75 11.31
N ALA A 177 -14.55 10.93 10.47
CA ALA A 177 -14.69 10.92 9.01
C ALA A 177 -14.67 9.53 8.38
N THR A 178 -14.12 8.52 9.09
CA THR A 178 -13.98 7.15 8.57
C THR A 178 -14.34 6.09 9.59
N THR A 179 -14.64 4.88 9.09
CA THR A 179 -14.79 3.68 9.92
C THR A 179 -13.94 2.52 9.37
N VAL A 180 -13.43 1.66 10.27
CA VAL A 180 -12.64 0.49 9.86
C VAL A 180 -13.59 -0.61 9.34
N VAL A 181 -13.38 -1.05 8.11
CA VAL A 181 -14.15 -2.14 7.48
C VAL A 181 -13.41 -3.48 7.59
N ALA A 182 -12.10 -3.47 7.33
CA ALA A 182 -11.29 -4.68 7.33
C ALA A 182 -9.86 -4.41 7.79
N ARG A 183 -9.23 -5.47 8.32
CA ARG A 183 -7.79 -5.51 8.61
C ARG A 183 -7.27 -6.88 8.27
N GLU A 184 -6.50 -6.95 7.18
CA GLU A 184 -5.98 -8.21 6.67
C GLU A 184 -4.49 -8.36 6.99
N ARG A 185 -4.12 -9.58 7.39
CA ARG A 185 -2.74 -9.91 7.74
C ARG A 185 -1.90 -10.09 6.47
N GLY A 186 -0.94 -9.21 6.28
CA GLY A 186 0.07 -9.27 5.22
C GLY A 186 1.34 -10.01 5.67
N ALA A 187 2.51 -9.47 5.36
CA ALA A 187 3.77 -10.14 5.61
C ALA A 187 4.14 -10.27 7.09
N LEU A 188 4.83 -11.36 7.44
CA LEU A 188 5.53 -11.51 8.70
C LEU A 188 6.70 -10.50 8.79
N VAL A 189 7.13 -10.18 10.02
CA VAL A 189 8.34 -9.37 10.22
C VAL A 189 9.52 -9.96 9.44
N PRO A 190 10.37 -9.13 8.78
CA PRO A 190 11.34 -9.60 7.79
C PRO A 190 12.28 -10.73 8.25
N PRO A 191 12.85 -10.72 9.47
CA PRO A 191 13.73 -11.82 9.88
C PRO A 191 13.03 -13.18 9.87
N LEU A 192 11.84 -13.26 10.47
CA LEU A 192 11.06 -14.48 10.53
C LEU A 192 10.50 -14.86 9.15
N GLY A 193 9.93 -13.89 8.44
CA GLY A 193 9.36 -14.11 7.11
C GLY A 193 10.40 -14.62 6.11
N ARG A 194 11.59 -14.02 6.09
CA ARG A 194 12.69 -14.47 5.21
C ARG A 194 13.23 -15.84 5.58
N PHE A 195 13.34 -16.14 6.86
CA PHE A 195 13.73 -17.48 7.33
C PHE A 195 12.73 -18.55 6.85
N LEU A 196 11.44 -18.33 7.11
CA LEU A 196 10.39 -19.27 6.71
C LEU A 196 10.33 -19.42 5.19
N SER A 197 10.38 -18.33 4.43
CA SER A 197 10.37 -18.38 2.96
C SER A 197 11.48 -19.26 2.39
N ARG A 198 12.66 -19.28 3.02
CA ARG A 198 13.81 -20.03 2.55
C ARG A 198 13.86 -21.48 3.05
N ARG A 199 13.44 -21.73 4.29
CA ARG A 199 13.69 -22.99 4.99
C ARG A 199 12.45 -23.83 5.25
N ALA A 200 11.29 -23.19 5.37
CA ALA A 200 10.04 -23.85 5.75
C ALA A 200 8.81 -23.15 5.13
N PRO A 201 8.76 -23.02 3.78
CA PRO A 201 7.74 -22.22 3.11
C PRO A 201 6.31 -22.68 3.42
N SER A 202 6.06 -23.98 3.55
CA SER A 202 4.74 -24.53 3.89
C SER A 202 4.19 -24.05 5.24
N PHE A 203 5.06 -23.64 6.16
CA PHE A 203 4.66 -23.15 7.48
C PHE A 203 4.43 -21.63 7.53
N TYR A 204 4.73 -20.88 6.47
CA TYR A 204 4.65 -19.43 6.49
C TYR A 204 3.26 -18.92 6.93
N PHE A 205 2.21 -19.40 6.28
CA PHE A 205 0.84 -18.98 6.58
C PHE A 205 0.29 -19.60 7.87
N VAL A 206 0.79 -20.76 8.28
CA VAL A 206 0.46 -21.35 9.60
C VAL A 206 1.00 -20.44 10.70
N VAL A 207 2.29 -20.07 10.63
CA VAL A 207 2.94 -19.16 11.59
C VAL A 207 2.25 -17.78 11.59
N GLN A 208 1.92 -17.24 10.42
CA GLN A 208 1.14 -16.00 10.29
C GLN A 208 -0.22 -16.09 11.00
N GLY A 209 -0.86 -17.25 10.97
CA GLY A 209 -2.15 -17.52 11.62
C GLY A 209 -2.06 -17.54 13.15
N ILE A 210 -1.08 -18.28 13.67
CA ILE A 210 -0.96 -18.54 15.12
C ILE A 210 -0.15 -17.48 15.89
N LEU A 211 0.71 -16.71 15.20
CA LEU A 211 1.54 -15.64 15.80
C LEU A 211 1.16 -14.26 15.26
N PRO A 212 0.00 -13.69 15.66
CA PRO A 212 -0.48 -12.41 15.12
C PRO A 212 0.44 -11.23 15.44
N PHE A 213 1.25 -11.31 16.48
CA PHE A 213 2.26 -10.31 16.83
C PHE A 213 3.46 -10.32 15.89
N ALA A 214 3.74 -11.45 15.22
CA ALA A 214 4.81 -11.56 14.24
C ALA A 214 4.41 -11.04 12.84
N VAL A 215 3.14 -10.72 12.62
CA VAL A 215 2.70 -10.07 11.38
C VAL A 215 3.19 -8.62 11.40
N GLY A 216 4.06 -8.25 10.48
CA GLY A 216 4.63 -6.91 10.37
C GLY A 216 3.81 -5.99 9.46
N GLN A 217 3.33 -6.51 8.33
CA GLN A 217 2.55 -5.75 7.37
C GLN A 217 1.06 -6.06 7.50
N VAL A 218 0.23 -5.03 7.39
CA VAL A 218 -1.23 -5.14 7.51
C VAL A 218 -1.88 -4.24 6.46
N THR A 219 -2.86 -4.78 5.74
CA THR A 219 -3.76 -3.97 4.92
C THR A 219 -4.98 -3.58 5.75
N THR A 220 -5.12 -2.29 6.02
CA THR A 220 -6.29 -1.73 6.72
C THR A 220 -7.19 -1.06 5.70
N VAL A 221 -8.48 -1.35 5.75
CA VAL A 221 -9.49 -0.69 4.92
C VAL A 221 -10.37 0.19 5.80
N LEU A 222 -10.46 1.44 5.39
CA LEU A 222 -11.36 2.43 5.96
C LEU A 222 -12.45 2.75 4.94
N LYS A 223 -13.68 2.94 5.42
CA LYS A 223 -14.79 3.49 4.62
C LYS A 223 -14.97 4.93 5.01
N LYS A 224 -15.01 5.84 4.03
CA LYS A 224 -15.36 7.24 4.24
C LYS A 224 -16.85 7.37 4.51
N LEU A 225 -17.23 8.10 5.54
CA LEU A 225 -18.61 8.35 5.95
C LEU A 225 -19.26 9.46 5.14
#